data_60c0c53dab9c8938659a1824075b5001
#
_entry.id   60c0c53dab9c8938659a1824075b5001
#
_cell.length_a   1.000
_cell.length_b   1.000
_cell.length_c   1.000
_cell.angle_alpha   90.00
_cell.angle_beta   90.00
_cell.angle_gamma   90.00
#
_symmetry.space_group_name_H-M   'P 1'
#
loop_
_entity.id
_entity.type
_entity.pdbx_description
1 polymer ?
#
loop_
_entity_poly.entity_id
_entity_poly.type
_entity_poly.pdbx_seq_one_letter_code
_entity_poly.pdbx_strand_id
1 'polypeptide(L)'
;AYGVGIADIVEDRLVGMKSRGVYETPGGTILYTAIQELEYLCLDRATYHYKELIANKYAELVYDGMWFAPLMNALQAFVDETQKTVTGEVKLKLYKGNIISAGATSPYSLYSEDFVTFEEDDVYNQADAAGFINLFGLPLKINALMKEKAGK
;
A
#
# COMPACT_ATOMS: atom_id res chain seq x y z
N ALA A 1 -8.09 23.69 -4.21
CA ALA A 1 -8.24 22.23 -4.46
C ALA A 1 -9.35 21.89 -5.48
N TYR A 2 -9.71 22.82 -6.35
CA TYR A 2 -10.74 22.59 -7.38
C TYR A 2 -10.32 21.42 -8.28
N GLY A 3 -11.23 20.47 -8.51
CA GLY A 3 -11.02 19.31 -9.33
C GLY A 3 -10.21 18.17 -8.70
N VAL A 4 -9.72 18.33 -7.47
CA VAL A 4 -9.06 17.27 -6.74
C VAL A 4 -10.09 16.37 -6.07
N GLY A 5 -9.96 15.04 -6.24
CA GLY A 5 -10.83 14.06 -5.58
C GLY A 5 -12.27 14.04 -6.12
N ILE A 6 -12.47 14.38 -7.40
CA ILE A 6 -13.73 14.15 -8.09
C ILE A 6 -13.79 12.69 -8.54
N ALA A 7 -14.85 11.98 -8.13
CA ALA A 7 -15.14 10.62 -8.56
C ALA A 7 -16.57 10.56 -9.12
N ASP A 8 -16.69 10.15 -10.39
CA ASP A 8 -17.96 9.83 -11.04
C ASP A 8 -17.98 8.32 -11.28
N ILE A 9 -18.73 7.62 -10.44
CA ILE A 9 -18.68 6.15 -10.38
C ILE A 9 -20.07 5.52 -10.43
N VAL A 10 -20.13 4.33 -10.99
CA VAL A 10 -21.27 3.41 -10.82
C VAL A 10 -20.93 2.47 -9.67
N GLU A 11 -21.73 2.50 -8.64
CA GLU A 11 -21.51 1.77 -7.39
C GLU A 11 -22.60 0.73 -7.14
N ASP A 12 -22.24 -0.30 -6.37
CA ASP A 12 -23.17 -1.33 -5.93
C ASP A 12 -23.91 -0.90 -4.67
N ARG A 13 -25.22 -1.19 -4.65
CA ARG A 13 -26.04 -1.11 -3.44
C ARG A 13 -26.13 -2.47 -2.77
N LEU A 14 -26.25 -2.50 -1.45
CA LEU A 14 -26.44 -3.74 -0.68
C LEU A 14 -27.59 -4.60 -1.20
N VAL A 15 -28.62 -3.99 -1.77
CA VAL A 15 -29.77 -4.67 -2.36
C VAL A 15 -29.59 -5.11 -3.81
N GLY A 16 -28.36 -5.11 -4.32
CA GLY A 16 -28.01 -5.61 -5.64
C GLY A 16 -28.32 -4.69 -6.82
N MET A 17 -28.74 -3.45 -6.57
CA MET A 17 -28.94 -2.45 -7.62
C MET A 17 -27.66 -1.65 -7.85
N LYS A 18 -27.49 -1.17 -9.09
CA LYS A 18 -26.45 -0.19 -9.42
C LYS A 18 -26.99 1.23 -9.23
N SER A 19 -26.15 2.13 -8.75
CA SER A 19 -26.42 3.56 -8.73
C SER A 19 -25.21 4.32 -9.24
N ARG A 20 -25.42 5.54 -9.73
CA ARG A 20 -24.33 6.45 -10.09
C ARG A 20 -24.19 7.50 -9.00
N GLY A 21 -22.98 7.69 -8.53
CA GLY A 21 -22.62 8.74 -7.59
C GLY A 21 -21.57 9.67 -8.17
N VAL A 22 -21.68 10.95 -7.90
CA VAL A 22 -20.63 11.94 -8.17
C VAL A 22 -20.22 12.52 -6.83
N TYR A 23 -18.95 12.33 -6.50
CA TYR A 23 -18.37 12.74 -5.22
C TYR A 23 -17.26 13.74 -5.45
N GLU A 24 -17.10 14.69 -4.54
CA GLU A 24 -16.00 15.63 -4.51
C GLU A 24 -15.43 15.67 -3.09
N THR A 25 -14.25 15.07 -2.92
CA THR A 25 -13.61 14.88 -1.62
C THR A 25 -12.17 15.39 -1.61
N PRO A 26 -11.92 16.68 -1.91
CA PRO A 26 -10.56 17.18 -2.08
C PRO A 26 -9.72 17.04 -0.80
N GLY A 27 -10.25 17.34 0.36
CA GLY A 27 -9.56 17.23 1.64
C GLY A 27 -9.15 15.79 1.96
N GLY A 28 -10.10 14.85 1.87
CA GLY A 28 -9.84 13.44 2.12
C GLY A 28 -8.81 12.86 1.15
N THR A 29 -8.90 13.20 -0.14
CA THR A 29 -7.97 12.73 -1.17
C THR A 29 -6.55 13.24 -0.94
N ILE A 30 -6.41 14.51 -0.55
CA ILE A 30 -5.09 15.11 -0.24
C ILE A 30 -4.47 14.45 0.98
N LEU A 31 -5.25 14.26 2.07
CA LEU A 31 -4.77 13.61 3.29
C LEU A 31 -4.42 12.13 3.05
N TYR A 32 -5.24 11.43 2.28
CA TYR A 32 -4.97 10.04 1.91
C TYR A 32 -3.66 9.91 1.12
N THR A 33 -3.44 10.78 0.13
CA THR A 33 -2.19 10.81 -0.62
C THR A 33 -0.99 11.10 0.30
N ALA A 34 -1.12 12.03 1.23
CA ALA A 34 -0.05 12.36 2.17
C ALA A 34 0.30 11.18 3.10
N ILE A 35 -0.71 10.48 3.62
CA ILE A 35 -0.50 9.29 4.46
C ILE A 35 0.18 8.18 3.66
N GLN A 36 -0.23 7.93 2.43
CA GLN A 36 0.42 6.92 1.58
C GLN A 36 1.91 7.20 1.38
N GLU A 37 2.30 8.44 1.14
CA GLU A 37 3.72 8.81 1.02
C GLU A 37 4.52 8.46 2.28
N LEU A 38 3.94 8.69 3.47
CA LEU A 38 4.58 8.29 4.74
C LEU A 38 4.60 6.78 4.94
N GLU A 39 3.55 6.08 4.56
CA GLU A 39 3.49 4.62 4.63
C GLU A 39 4.55 3.95 3.75
N TYR A 40 4.75 4.44 2.53
CA TYR A 40 5.84 3.99 1.64
C TYR A 40 7.23 4.21 2.27
N LEU A 41 7.37 5.25 3.06
CA LEU A 41 8.64 5.61 3.68
C LEU A 41 8.91 4.84 4.98
N CYS A 42 7.85 4.54 5.77
CA CYS A 42 7.96 4.06 7.14
C CYS A 42 7.59 2.58 7.34
N LEU A 43 6.82 1.98 6.44
CA LEU A 43 6.40 0.58 6.58
C LEU A 43 7.28 -0.34 5.73
N ASP A 44 7.62 -1.50 6.30
CA ASP A 44 8.26 -2.55 5.54
C ASP A 44 7.31 -3.13 4.47
N ARG A 45 7.91 -3.77 3.47
CA ARG A 45 7.20 -4.30 2.31
C ARG A 45 6.04 -5.26 2.69
N ALA A 46 6.26 -6.14 3.65
CA ALA A 46 5.27 -7.16 4.01
C ALA A 46 4.06 -6.51 4.73
N THR A 47 4.34 -5.62 5.66
CA THR A 47 3.32 -4.84 6.40
C THR A 47 2.50 -3.97 5.45
N TYR A 48 3.16 -3.21 4.56
CA TYR A 48 2.49 -2.37 3.59
C TYR A 48 1.56 -3.18 2.66
N HIS A 49 2.07 -4.28 2.07
CA HIS A 49 1.26 -5.11 1.18
C HIS A 49 0.06 -5.75 1.89
N TYR A 50 0.22 -6.18 3.15
CA TYR A 50 -0.89 -6.75 3.89
C TYR A 50 -1.92 -5.69 4.27
N LYS A 51 -1.49 -4.49 4.62
CA LYS A 51 -2.37 -3.34 4.86
C LYS A 51 -3.26 -3.06 3.64
N GLU A 52 -2.71 -3.06 2.44
CA GLU A 52 -3.48 -2.88 1.21
C GLU A 52 -4.56 -3.95 1.01
N LEU A 53 -4.28 -5.20 1.40
CA LEU A 53 -5.27 -6.28 1.35
C LEU A 53 -6.42 -6.06 2.33
N ILE A 54 -6.13 -5.67 3.56
CA ILE A 54 -7.17 -5.47 4.58
C ILE A 54 -7.95 -4.17 4.39
N ALA A 55 -7.40 -3.18 3.69
CA ALA A 55 -8.06 -1.90 3.43
C ALA A 55 -9.40 -2.08 2.70
N ASN A 56 -9.47 -3.02 1.76
CA ASN A 56 -10.72 -3.34 1.06
C ASN A 56 -11.78 -3.90 2.01
N LYS A 57 -11.39 -4.80 2.92
CA LYS A 57 -12.33 -5.36 3.91
C LYS A 57 -12.75 -4.33 4.95
N TYR A 58 -11.84 -3.45 5.33
CA TYR A 58 -12.15 -2.33 6.21
C TYR A 58 -13.19 -1.39 5.56
N ALA A 59 -12.98 -1.03 4.30
CA ALA A 59 -13.90 -0.19 3.54
C ALA A 59 -15.29 -0.83 3.40
N GLU A 60 -15.36 -2.14 3.14
CA GLU A 60 -16.62 -2.89 3.08
C GLU A 60 -17.38 -2.81 4.42
N LEU A 61 -16.71 -3.04 5.53
CA LEU A 61 -17.32 -2.94 6.87
C LEU A 61 -17.83 -1.52 7.17
N VAL A 62 -17.09 -0.48 6.75
CA VAL A 62 -17.53 0.91 6.87
C VAL A 62 -18.78 1.16 6.03
N TYR A 63 -18.77 0.70 4.78
CA TYR A 63 -19.92 0.85 3.88
C TYR A 63 -21.18 0.16 4.42
N ASP A 64 -21.02 -1.03 4.97
CA ASP A 64 -22.11 -1.82 5.56
C ASP A 64 -22.56 -1.32 6.94
N GLY A 65 -21.93 -0.27 7.47
CA GLY A 65 -22.26 0.27 8.80
C GLY A 65 -21.84 -0.63 9.96
N MET A 66 -20.93 -1.55 9.74
CA MET A 66 -20.48 -2.58 10.71
C MET A 66 -19.39 -2.06 11.67
N TRP A 67 -19.53 -0.83 12.15
CA TRP A 67 -18.55 -0.15 12.99
C TRP A 67 -18.21 -0.87 14.30
N PHE A 68 -19.15 -1.63 14.85
CA PHE A 68 -18.99 -2.31 16.12
C PHE A 68 -18.78 -3.84 15.98
N ALA A 69 -18.57 -4.31 14.75
CA ALA A 69 -18.31 -5.71 14.51
C ALA A 69 -16.94 -6.14 15.09
N PRO A 70 -16.81 -7.36 15.64
CA PRO A 70 -15.52 -7.86 16.13
C PRO A 70 -14.41 -7.80 15.10
N LEU A 71 -14.73 -8.06 13.82
CA LEU A 71 -13.77 -7.96 12.73
C LEU A 71 -13.27 -6.51 12.53
N MET A 72 -14.17 -5.50 12.66
CA MET A 72 -13.77 -4.09 12.60
C MET A 72 -12.77 -3.75 13.69
N ASN A 73 -13.02 -4.21 14.93
CA ASN A 73 -12.10 -3.99 16.04
C ASN A 73 -10.73 -4.63 15.80
N ALA A 74 -10.69 -5.83 15.23
CA ALA A 74 -9.43 -6.51 14.90
C ALA A 74 -8.65 -5.79 13.80
N LEU A 75 -9.32 -5.32 12.75
CA LEU A 75 -8.69 -4.54 11.68
C LEU A 75 -8.21 -3.17 12.19
N GLN A 76 -9.00 -2.53 13.06
CA GLN A 76 -8.59 -1.26 13.68
C GLN A 76 -7.34 -1.45 14.54
N ALA A 77 -7.25 -2.50 15.34
CA ALA A 77 -6.07 -2.81 16.14
C ALA A 77 -4.82 -3.03 15.25
N PHE A 78 -4.98 -3.68 14.10
CA PHE A 78 -3.90 -3.82 13.12
C PHE A 78 -3.47 -2.45 12.57
N VAL A 79 -4.42 -1.59 12.18
CA VAL A 79 -4.12 -0.25 11.68
C VAL A 79 -3.40 0.57 12.76
N ASP A 80 -3.92 0.58 13.98
CA ASP A 80 -3.32 1.33 15.09
C ASP A 80 -1.89 0.90 15.37
N GLU A 81 -1.59 -0.40 15.28
CA GLU A 81 -0.24 -0.92 15.46
C GLU A 81 0.70 -0.48 14.34
N THR A 82 0.27 -0.63 13.09
CA THR A 82 1.11 -0.31 11.92
C THR A 82 1.34 1.19 11.75
N GLN A 83 0.44 2.03 12.24
CA GLN A 83 0.54 3.49 12.12
C GLN A 83 1.44 4.15 13.19
N LYS A 84 1.94 3.43 14.18
CA LYS A 84 2.78 3.99 15.26
C LYS A 84 4.04 4.71 14.77
N THR A 85 4.61 4.23 13.67
CA THR A 85 5.81 4.82 13.06
C THR A 85 5.51 5.69 11.84
N VAL A 86 4.26 5.72 11.38
CA VAL A 86 3.86 6.50 10.21
C VAL A 86 3.61 7.95 10.62
N THR A 87 4.68 8.71 10.72
CA THR A 87 4.66 10.14 11.07
C THR A 87 5.76 10.87 10.31
N GLY A 88 5.53 12.14 10.00
CA GLY A 88 6.51 12.93 9.27
C GLY A 88 5.92 14.16 8.61
N GLU A 89 6.67 14.73 7.69
CA GLU A 89 6.29 15.89 6.88
C GLU A 89 6.18 15.46 5.42
N VAL A 90 5.06 15.81 4.76
CA VAL A 90 4.85 15.57 3.34
C VAL A 90 4.56 16.88 2.63
N LYS A 91 5.26 17.12 1.53
CA LYS A 91 5.04 18.27 0.64
C LYS A 91 4.27 17.83 -0.59
N LEU A 92 3.06 18.36 -0.75
CA LEU A 92 2.21 18.10 -1.90
C LEU A 92 1.99 19.39 -2.69
N LYS A 93 2.06 19.29 -4.01
CA LYS A 93 1.71 20.38 -4.93
C LYS A 93 0.37 20.07 -5.59
N LEU A 94 -0.59 20.96 -5.42
CA LEU A 94 -1.88 20.88 -6.11
C LEU A 94 -1.82 21.68 -7.42
N TYR A 95 -2.10 21.04 -8.53
CA TYR A 95 -2.06 21.68 -9.84
C TYR A 95 -3.08 21.07 -10.81
N LYS A 96 -4.00 21.89 -11.28
CA LYS A 96 -5.03 21.52 -12.27
C LYS A 96 -5.76 20.22 -11.94
N GLY A 97 -6.27 20.09 -10.71
CA GLY A 97 -6.99 18.90 -10.24
C GLY A 97 -6.12 17.70 -9.85
N ASN A 98 -4.80 17.80 -10.00
CA ASN A 98 -3.88 16.73 -9.62
C ASN A 98 -3.18 17.02 -8.29
N ILE A 99 -2.77 15.95 -7.62
CA ILE A 99 -1.88 15.97 -6.47
C ILE A 99 -0.53 15.43 -6.92
N ILE A 100 0.52 16.21 -6.70
CA ILE A 100 1.89 15.85 -7.09
C ILE A 100 2.72 15.80 -5.81
N SER A 101 3.33 14.66 -5.52
CA SER A 101 4.29 14.53 -4.43
C SER A 101 5.54 15.37 -4.73
N ALA A 102 5.95 16.16 -3.76
CA ALA A 102 7.12 17.02 -3.81
C ALA A 102 8.16 16.69 -2.73
N GLY A 103 7.97 15.56 -2.05
CA GLY A 103 8.88 15.00 -1.05
C GLY A 103 8.20 14.68 0.28
N ALA A 104 8.78 13.73 0.99
CA ALA A 104 8.40 13.32 2.33
C ALA A 104 9.63 13.10 3.20
N THR A 105 9.50 13.35 4.50
CA THR A 105 10.53 13.08 5.50
C THR A 105 9.90 12.47 6.74
N SER A 106 10.60 11.52 7.37
CA SER A 106 10.16 10.88 8.61
C SER A 106 11.36 10.50 9.47
N PRO A 107 11.26 10.63 10.81
CA PRO A 107 12.26 10.09 11.71
C PRO A 107 12.29 8.55 11.73
N TYR A 108 11.26 7.90 11.18
CA TYR A 108 11.14 6.44 11.06
C TYR A 108 11.32 5.96 9.61
N SER A 109 11.97 6.78 8.76
CA SER A 109 12.25 6.41 7.38
C SER A 109 13.05 5.12 7.29
N LEU A 110 12.57 4.16 6.51
CA LEU A 110 13.31 2.96 6.14
C LEU A 110 14.19 3.18 4.89
N TYR A 111 14.02 4.34 4.23
CA TYR A 111 14.91 4.77 3.16
C TYR A 111 16.12 5.49 3.76
N SER A 112 17.29 5.05 3.38
CA SER A 112 18.56 5.71 3.70
C SER A 112 19.44 5.69 2.45
N GLU A 113 19.97 6.85 2.09
CA GLU A 113 20.92 6.96 0.98
C GLU A 113 22.22 6.18 1.27
N ASP A 114 22.57 5.99 2.54
CA ASP A 114 23.72 5.21 2.97
C ASP A 114 23.56 3.71 2.72
N PHE A 115 22.30 3.21 2.58
CA PHE A 115 21.99 1.78 2.41
C PHE A 115 21.50 1.42 1.02
N VAL A 116 21.19 2.40 0.18
CA VAL A 116 20.58 2.19 -1.14
C VAL A 116 21.44 2.84 -2.21
N THR A 117 22.63 2.33 -2.41
CA THR A 117 23.44 2.67 -3.56
C THR A 117 23.42 1.52 -4.57
N PHE A 118 23.42 1.82 -5.87
CA PHE A 118 23.67 0.82 -6.91
C PHE A 118 25.18 0.60 -7.14
N GLU A 119 26.01 1.27 -6.35
CA GLU A 119 27.47 1.12 -6.33
C GLU A 119 27.89 0.10 -5.27
N GLU A 120 29.19 -0.18 -5.15
CA GLU A 120 29.70 -1.07 -4.10
C GLU A 120 29.27 -0.56 -2.70
N ASP A 121 28.51 -1.40 -1.99
CA ASP A 121 27.92 -1.08 -0.71
C ASP A 121 28.55 -1.96 0.36
N ASP A 122 29.03 -1.33 1.45
CA ASP A 122 29.60 -2.02 2.60
C ASP A 122 28.54 -2.70 3.50
N VAL A 123 27.25 -2.47 3.25
CA VAL A 123 26.15 -2.94 4.12
C VAL A 123 25.77 -4.39 3.82
N TYR A 124 25.84 -4.81 2.57
CA TYR A 124 25.59 -6.20 2.18
C TYR A 124 26.38 -6.59 0.94
N ASN A 125 26.69 -7.89 0.82
CA ASN A 125 27.36 -8.42 -0.35
C ASN A 125 26.35 -8.68 -1.48
N GLN A 126 26.43 -7.92 -2.56
CA GLN A 126 25.54 -8.08 -3.73
C GLN A 126 25.60 -9.49 -4.35
N ALA A 127 26.71 -10.21 -4.19
CA ALA A 127 26.83 -11.60 -4.65
C ALA A 127 25.84 -12.55 -3.97
N ASP A 128 25.35 -12.21 -2.77
CA ASP A 128 24.36 -13.02 -2.04
C ASP A 128 22.99 -13.02 -2.73
N ALA A 129 22.71 -12.04 -3.59
CA ALA A 129 21.49 -11.98 -4.39
C ALA A 129 21.34 -13.22 -5.30
N ALA A 130 22.43 -13.73 -5.86
CA ALA A 130 22.41 -14.94 -6.68
C ALA A 130 21.96 -16.17 -5.86
N GLY A 131 22.48 -16.33 -4.65
CA GLY A 131 22.07 -17.39 -3.72
C GLY A 131 20.59 -17.28 -3.34
N PHE A 132 20.13 -16.08 -2.99
CA PHE A 132 18.74 -15.82 -2.70
C PHE A 132 17.81 -16.17 -3.87
N ILE A 133 18.10 -15.68 -5.08
CA ILE A 133 17.29 -15.93 -6.28
C ILE A 133 17.19 -17.43 -6.57
N ASN A 134 18.30 -18.17 -6.47
CA ASN A 134 18.32 -19.60 -6.69
C ASN A 134 17.43 -20.37 -5.71
N LEU A 135 17.49 -20.04 -4.43
CA LEU A 135 16.68 -20.71 -3.39
C LEU A 135 15.22 -20.27 -3.47
N PHE A 136 14.95 -18.99 -3.64
CA PHE A 136 13.59 -18.45 -3.73
C PHE A 136 12.86 -18.96 -4.98
N GLY A 137 13.56 -19.10 -6.10
CA GLY A 137 13.03 -19.62 -7.35
C GLY A 137 12.92 -21.17 -7.41
N LEU A 138 13.51 -21.89 -6.46
CA LEU A 138 13.57 -23.35 -6.48
C LEU A 138 12.20 -24.04 -6.54
N PRO A 139 11.17 -23.63 -5.78
CA PRO A 139 9.82 -24.21 -5.88
C PRO A 139 9.22 -24.08 -7.28
N LEU A 140 9.43 -22.94 -7.95
CA LEU A 140 8.95 -22.72 -9.31
C LEU A 140 9.67 -23.62 -10.31
N LYS A 141 10.96 -23.78 -10.15
CA LYS A 141 11.78 -24.70 -10.96
C LYS A 141 11.33 -26.15 -10.78
N ILE A 142 11.08 -26.59 -9.56
CA ILE A 142 10.56 -27.93 -9.26
C ILE A 142 9.19 -28.12 -9.89
N ASN A 143 8.27 -27.16 -9.77
CA ASN A 143 6.96 -27.19 -10.39
C ASN A 143 7.04 -27.33 -11.91
N ALA A 144 7.92 -26.58 -12.56
CA ALA A 144 8.13 -26.66 -14.01
C ALA A 144 8.62 -28.05 -14.45
N LEU A 145 9.62 -28.60 -13.74
CA LEU A 145 10.14 -29.94 -14.00
C LEU A 145 9.09 -31.04 -13.80
N MET A 146 8.24 -30.91 -12.77
CA MET A 146 7.17 -31.89 -12.54
C MET A 146 6.07 -31.82 -13.61
N LYS A 147 5.71 -30.63 -14.08
CA LYS A 147 4.77 -30.47 -15.20
C LYS A 147 5.32 -31.06 -16.49
N GLU A 148 6.58 -30.84 -16.78
CA GLU A 148 7.25 -31.41 -17.95
C GLU A 148 7.23 -32.95 -17.91
N LYS A 149 7.51 -33.55 -16.74
CA LYS A 149 7.45 -35.01 -16.56
C LYS A 149 6.01 -35.56 -16.67
N ALA A 150 5.02 -34.81 -16.19
CA ALA A 150 3.60 -35.24 -16.21
C ALA A 150 2.93 -35.01 -17.58
N GLY A 151 3.42 -34.07 -18.38
CA GLY A 151 2.87 -33.75 -19.71
C GLY A 151 3.43 -34.60 -20.82
N LYS A 152 4.28 -35.53 -20.50
CA LYS A 152 4.70 -36.62 -21.33
C LYS A 152 3.86 -37.86 -21.00
#